data_0d2fd9285f8fc92b1a03fb3f55960860
#
_entry.id   0d2fd9285f8fc92b1a03fb3f55960860
#
_cell.length_a   1.000
_cell.length_b   1.000
_cell.length_c   1.000
_cell.angle_alpha   90.00
_cell.angle_beta   90.00
_cell.angle_gamma   90.00
#
_symmetry.space_group_name_H-M   'P 1'
#
loop_
_entity.id
_entity.type
_entity.pdbx_description
1 polymer ?
#
loop_
_entity_poly.entity_id
_entity_poly.type
_entity_poly.pdbx_seq_one_letter_code
_entity_poly.pdbx_strand_id
1 'polypeptide(L)'
;MTDVAKIETKPQTRAIAPIAVNDMGMLKPANLSEAIEVAKLIAHSGFVPKIYEGNPGAVMVAIQMGSELGLSPMASLRSIAVINGRSAIYGDGMIALVASHPDCEDIVESLDEATMTATCTVKRRSRTPKTSKFSMADAKTAGLAGKQGPWSQYPKRMLQMRARGFALRDAFPDALSGIVSVEEARDYNVVDGEFVENKLEPGDHSFGFTPRTASQTVESPTAPVATEKPAPQKQTA
;
A
#
# COMPACT_ATOMS: atom_id res chain seq x y z
N MET A 1 -65.19 0.66 -19.67
CA MET A 1 -64.12 0.33 -20.63
C MET A 1 -63.00 1.30 -20.35
N THR A 2 -62.05 0.89 -19.55
CA THR A 2 -60.92 1.71 -19.12
C THR A 2 -59.72 1.39 -19.99
N ASP A 3 -59.30 2.40 -20.75
CA ASP A 3 -58.19 2.32 -21.71
C ASP A 3 -56.88 2.39 -20.93
N VAL A 4 -56.09 1.27 -20.92
CA VAL A 4 -54.79 1.20 -20.25
C VAL A 4 -53.75 1.63 -21.28
N ALA A 5 -53.25 2.85 -21.11
CA ALA A 5 -52.16 3.39 -21.92
C ALA A 5 -50.88 2.58 -21.68
N LYS A 6 -50.40 1.89 -22.72
CA LYS A 6 -49.15 1.13 -22.76
C LYS A 6 -47.96 2.10 -22.79
N ILE A 7 -47.25 2.21 -21.68
CA ILE A 7 -46.03 3.00 -21.62
C ILE A 7 -44.90 2.19 -22.27
N GLU A 8 -44.56 2.54 -23.51
CA GLU A 8 -43.38 2.02 -24.20
C GLU A 8 -42.13 2.75 -23.67
N THR A 9 -41.41 2.14 -22.74
CA THR A 9 -40.08 2.59 -22.32
C THR A 9 -39.06 2.19 -23.40
N LYS A 10 -38.71 3.13 -24.26
CA LYS A 10 -37.57 3.00 -25.18
C LYS A 10 -36.29 2.89 -24.35
N PRO A 11 -35.41 1.90 -24.58
CA PRO A 11 -34.12 1.86 -23.90
C PRO A 11 -33.31 3.06 -24.36
N GLN A 12 -33.06 4.00 -23.44
CA GLN A 12 -32.12 5.10 -23.67
C GLN A 12 -30.72 4.50 -23.63
N THR A 13 -30.11 4.27 -24.77
CA THR A 13 -28.69 4.00 -24.91
C THR A 13 -27.96 5.29 -24.50
N ARG A 14 -27.49 5.32 -23.25
CA ARG A 14 -26.72 6.42 -22.74
C ARG A 14 -25.41 6.42 -23.52
N ALA A 15 -25.22 7.35 -24.42
CA ALA A 15 -23.94 7.55 -25.09
C ALA A 15 -22.88 7.80 -24.04
N ILE A 16 -21.91 6.90 -23.98
CA ILE A 16 -20.74 7.08 -23.10
C ILE A 16 -19.93 8.23 -23.70
N ALA A 17 -19.85 9.35 -22.96
CA ALA A 17 -19.00 10.46 -23.37
C ALA A 17 -17.54 9.98 -23.46
N PRO A 18 -16.76 10.43 -24.45
CA PRO A 18 -15.36 10.04 -24.56
C PRO A 18 -14.60 10.46 -23.31
N ILE A 19 -13.87 9.52 -22.70
CA ILE A 19 -13.03 9.79 -21.53
C ILE A 19 -11.89 10.71 -21.96
N ALA A 20 -11.73 11.84 -21.27
CA ALA A 20 -10.68 12.79 -21.55
C ALA A 20 -9.28 12.17 -21.34
N VAL A 21 -8.34 12.54 -22.18
CA VAL A 21 -6.91 12.22 -22.02
C VAL A 21 -6.15 13.50 -21.66
N ASN A 22 -5.09 13.38 -20.87
CA ASN A 22 -4.18 14.51 -20.62
C ASN A 22 -3.22 14.72 -21.80
N ASP A 23 -2.39 15.76 -21.72
CA ASP A 23 -1.41 16.11 -22.77
C ASP A 23 -0.42 14.98 -23.10
N MET A 24 -0.26 13.99 -22.21
CA MET A 24 0.55 12.79 -22.43
C MET A 24 -0.26 11.59 -22.92
N GLY A 25 -1.54 11.76 -23.30
CA GLY A 25 -2.39 10.70 -23.78
C GLY A 25 -2.90 9.71 -22.70
N MET A 26 -2.71 10.01 -21.43
CA MET A 26 -3.21 9.16 -20.33
C MET A 26 -4.71 9.43 -20.08
N LEU A 27 -5.45 8.36 -19.80
CA LEU A 27 -6.87 8.46 -19.41
C LEU A 27 -6.98 9.28 -18.12
N LYS A 28 -7.80 10.33 -18.16
CA LYS A 28 -8.09 11.20 -17.02
C LYS A 28 -9.60 11.20 -16.77
N PRO A 29 -10.10 10.32 -15.91
CA PRO A 29 -11.52 10.32 -15.55
C PRO A 29 -11.88 11.66 -14.90
N ALA A 30 -13.00 12.27 -15.34
CA ALA A 30 -13.46 13.54 -14.82
C ALA A 30 -14.23 13.40 -13.50
N ASN A 31 -14.74 12.21 -13.22
CA ASN A 31 -15.54 11.92 -12.03
C ASN A 31 -15.38 10.47 -11.59
N LEU A 32 -15.92 10.15 -10.40
CA LEU A 32 -15.83 8.82 -9.81
C LEU A 32 -16.46 7.73 -10.69
N SER A 33 -17.58 8.03 -11.37
CA SER A 33 -18.26 7.06 -12.25
C SER A 33 -17.37 6.64 -13.42
N GLU A 34 -16.70 7.60 -14.05
CA GLU A 34 -15.74 7.33 -15.13
C GLU A 34 -14.51 6.58 -14.61
N ALA A 35 -14.02 6.94 -13.40
CA ALA A 35 -12.92 6.22 -12.77
C ALA A 35 -13.26 4.75 -12.51
N ILE A 36 -14.47 4.47 -12.05
CA ILE A 36 -14.95 3.09 -11.85
C ILE A 36 -15.01 2.33 -13.19
N GLU A 37 -15.52 2.95 -14.25
CA GLU A 37 -15.56 2.32 -15.57
C GLU A 37 -14.16 2.03 -16.12
N VAL A 38 -13.22 2.96 -15.99
CA VAL A 38 -11.81 2.73 -16.34
C VAL A 38 -11.21 1.59 -15.52
N ALA A 39 -11.47 1.55 -14.21
CA ALA A 39 -10.98 0.49 -13.35
C ALA A 39 -11.54 -0.88 -13.74
N LYS A 40 -12.81 -0.97 -14.12
CA LYS A 40 -13.44 -2.20 -14.66
C LYS A 40 -12.75 -2.67 -15.95
N LEU A 41 -12.53 -1.76 -16.89
CA LEU A 41 -11.82 -2.08 -18.12
C LEU A 41 -10.42 -2.60 -17.86
N ILE A 42 -9.68 -1.95 -16.98
CA ILE A 42 -8.32 -2.35 -16.58
C ILE A 42 -8.34 -3.73 -15.91
N ALA A 43 -9.25 -3.95 -14.95
CA ALA A 43 -9.33 -5.21 -14.22
C ALA A 43 -9.64 -6.42 -15.11
N HIS A 44 -10.36 -6.22 -16.22
CA HIS A 44 -10.72 -7.28 -17.17
C HIS A 44 -9.82 -7.32 -18.41
N SER A 45 -8.79 -6.49 -18.49
CA SER A 45 -7.92 -6.36 -19.67
C SER A 45 -6.99 -7.55 -19.91
N GLY A 46 -6.71 -8.36 -18.89
CA GLY A 46 -5.67 -9.40 -18.92
C GLY A 46 -4.23 -8.86 -18.87
N PHE A 47 -4.04 -7.55 -18.75
CA PHE A 47 -2.71 -6.89 -18.67
C PHE A 47 -2.30 -6.49 -17.24
N VAL A 48 -3.07 -6.88 -16.25
CA VAL A 48 -2.80 -6.55 -14.84
C VAL A 48 -2.33 -7.79 -14.07
N PRO A 49 -1.55 -7.60 -12.98
CA PRO A 49 -1.25 -8.69 -12.06
C PRO A 49 -2.52 -9.36 -11.53
N LYS A 50 -2.43 -10.67 -11.25
CA LYS A 50 -3.59 -11.48 -10.80
C LYS A 50 -4.38 -10.89 -9.63
N ILE A 51 -3.72 -10.16 -8.74
CA ILE A 51 -4.37 -9.52 -7.59
C ILE A 51 -5.40 -8.45 -7.99
N TYR A 52 -5.27 -7.88 -9.18
CA TYR A 52 -6.15 -6.85 -9.74
C TYR A 52 -7.15 -7.42 -10.74
N GLU A 53 -6.94 -8.66 -11.20
CA GLU A 53 -7.79 -9.30 -12.20
C GLU A 53 -9.20 -9.49 -11.64
N GLY A 54 -10.20 -8.99 -12.37
CA GLY A 54 -11.61 -9.03 -11.95
C GLY A 54 -11.95 -8.18 -10.71
N ASN A 55 -11.00 -7.39 -10.18
CA ASN A 55 -11.20 -6.58 -8.97
C ASN A 55 -10.99 -5.08 -9.24
N PRO A 56 -12.00 -4.36 -9.77
CA PRO A 56 -11.92 -2.93 -10.03
C PRO A 56 -11.62 -2.09 -8.78
N GLY A 57 -12.12 -2.52 -7.62
CA GLY A 57 -11.86 -1.83 -6.35
C GLY A 57 -10.37 -1.83 -5.99
N ALA A 58 -9.71 -2.99 -6.10
CA ALA A 58 -8.26 -3.08 -5.88
C ALA A 58 -7.47 -2.24 -6.91
N VAL A 59 -7.91 -2.22 -8.18
CA VAL A 59 -7.32 -1.35 -9.22
C VAL A 59 -7.40 0.11 -8.81
N MET A 60 -8.58 0.59 -8.37
CA MET A 60 -8.75 1.98 -7.95
C MET A 60 -7.90 2.34 -6.75
N VAL A 61 -7.87 1.49 -5.72
CA VAL A 61 -7.07 1.73 -4.52
C VAL A 61 -5.59 1.78 -4.87
N ALA A 62 -5.10 0.86 -5.69
CA ALA A 62 -3.70 0.85 -6.11
C ALA A 62 -3.31 2.09 -6.92
N ILE A 63 -4.19 2.55 -7.82
CA ILE A 63 -3.98 3.79 -8.57
C ILE A 63 -3.97 5.00 -7.64
N GLN A 64 -4.88 5.07 -6.66
CA GLN A 64 -4.92 6.15 -5.68
C GLN A 64 -3.64 6.20 -4.85
N MET A 65 -3.22 5.07 -4.29
CA MET A 65 -1.98 4.98 -3.53
C MET A 65 -0.74 5.34 -4.35
N GLY A 66 -0.69 4.87 -5.59
CA GLY A 66 0.41 5.23 -6.49
C GLY A 66 0.40 6.72 -6.85
N SER A 67 -0.77 7.32 -7.01
CA SER A 67 -0.90 8.77 -7.24
C SER A 67 -0.33 9.59 -6.08
N GLU A 68 -0.53 9.16 -4.84
CA GLU A 68 0.06 9.78 -3.65
C GLU A 68 1.60 9.69 -3.64
N LEU A 69 2.14 8.65 -4.27
CA LEU A 69 3.58 8.46 -4.48
C LEU A 69 4.10 9.12 -5.78
N GLY A 70 3.24 9.80 -6.54
CA GLY A 70 3.61 10.39 -7.84
C GLY A 70 3.72 9.40 -8.99
N LEU A 71 3.19 8.19 -8.85
CA LEU A 71 3.19 7.19 -9.92
C LEU A 71 2.02 7.41 -10.89
N SER A 72 2.25 7.14 -12.17
CA SER A 72 1.15 7.06 -13.14
C SER A 72 0.26 5.83 -12.86
N PRO A 73 -1.00 5.81 -13.32
CA PRO A 73 -1.94 4.70 -13.06
C PRO A 73 -1.36 3.31 -13.38
N MET A 74 -0.77 3.15 -14.55
CA MET A 74 -0.21 1.86 -14.95
C MET A 74 1.11 1.51 -14.22
N ALA A 75 1.89 2.53 -13.83
CA ALA A 75 3.06 2.32 -12.97
C ALA A 75 2.64 1.87 -11.57
N SER A 76 1.56 2.42 -11.03
CA SER A 76 0.99 2.01 -9.75
C SER A 76 0.65 0.52 -9.74
N LEU A 77 -0.08 0.04 -10.75
CA LEU A 77 -0.49 -1.36 -10.85
C LEU A 77 0.68 -2.34 -11.02
N ARG A 78 1.78 -1.89 -11.62
CA ARG A 78 3.00 -2.72 -11.76
C ARG A 78 3.88 -2.71 -10.53
N SER A 79 3.90 -1.60 -9.80
CA SER A 79 4.85 -1.37 -8.70
C SER A 79 4.28 -1.66 -7.34
N ILE A 80 2.97 -1.56 -7.15
CA ILE A 80 2.32 -1.77 -5.85
C ILE A 80 1.80 -3.21 -5.77
N ALA A 81 2.05 -3.84 -4.64
CA ALA A 81 1.52 -5.15 -4.28
C ALA A 81 0.92 -5.09 -2.87
N VAL A 82 -0.03 -5.99 -2.59
CA VAL A 82 -0.55 -6.17 -1.23
C VAL A 82 0.00 -7.49 -0.70
N ILE A 83 0.80 -7.40 0.35
CA ILE A 83 1.46 -8.54 0.99
C ILE A 83 1.02 -8.58 2.45
N ASN A 84 0.39 -9.67 2.86
CA ASN A 84 -0.11 -9.85 4.23
C ASN A 84 -1.01 -8.66 4.68
N GLY A 85 -1.92 -8.22 3.81
CA GLY A 85 -2.83 -7.10 4.07
C GLY A 85 -2.17 -5.72 4.10
N ARG A 86 -0.89 -5.62 3.80
CA ARG A 86 -0.14 -4.35 3.73
C ARG A 86 0.25 -4.03 2.31
N SER A 87 0.07 -2.78 1.93
CA SER A 87 0.61 -2.29 0.67
C SER A 87 2.12 -2.18 0.73
N ALA A 88 2.76 -2.63 -0.31
CA ALA A 88 4.21 -2.64 -0.47
C ALA A 88 4.56 -2.27 -1.90
N ILE A 89 5.77 -1.77 -2.11
CA ILE A 89 6.30 -1.45 -3.44
C ILE A 89 7.48 -2.36 -3.75
N TYR A 90 7.63 -2.80 -4.99
CA TYR A 90 8.84 -3.55 -5.38
C TYR A 90 10.08 -2.68 -5.20
N GLY A 91 11.19 -3.28 -4.74
CA GLY A 91 12.42 -2.55 -4.45
C GLY A 91 12.97 -1.73 -5.62
N ASP A 92 12.72 -2.15 -6.86
CA ASP A 92 13.07 -1.38 -8.06
C ASP A 92 12.14 -0.19 -8.29
N GLY A 93 10.87 -0.28 -7.90
CA GLY A 93 9.93 0.85 -7.88
C GLY A 93 10.30 1.86 -6.79
N MET A 94 10.74 1.38 -5.63
CA MET A 94 11.16 2.24 -4.52
C MET A 94 12.38 3.10 -4.89
N ILE A 95 13.42 2.49 -5.49
CA ILE A 95 14.60 3.25 -5.92
C ILE A 95 14.26 4.21 -7.07
N ALA A 96 13.37 3.84 -7.98
CA ALA A 96 12.93 4.71 -9.07
C ALA A 96 12.19 5.96 -8.54
N LEU A 97 11.33 5.82 -7.54
CA LEU A 97 10.65 6.94 -6.89
C LEU A 97 11.65 7.90 -6.26
N VAL A 98 12.59 7.39 -5.47
CA VAL A 98 13.59 8.24 -4.81
C VAL A 98 14.54 8.88 -5.82
N ALA A 99 14.98 8.13 -6.84
CA ALA A 99 15.86 8.67 -7.88
C ALA A 99 15.21 9.79 -8.71
N SER A 100 13.88 9.76 -8.86
CA SER A 100 13.13 10.83 -9.53
C SER A 100 12.84 12.03 -8.65
N HIS A 101 13.09 11.94 -7.35
CA HIS A 101 12.84 13.05 -6.43
C HIS A 101 13.84 14.20 -6.66
N PRO A 102 13.37 15.47 -6.75
CA PRO A 102 14.24 16.63 -7.09
C PRO A 102 15.40 16.84 -6.11
N ASP A 103 15.28 16.37 -4.88
CA ASP A 103 16.34 16.46 -3.88
C ASP A 103 17.27 15.25 -3.86
N CYS A 104 17.06 14.23 -4.68
CA CYS A 104 17.96 13.10 -4.77
C CYS A 104 19.19 13.50 -5.58
N GLU A 105 20.37 13.43 -4.94
CA GLU A 105 21.63 13.74 -5.60
C GLU A 105 22.33 12.48 -6.09
N ASP A 106 22.31 11.40 -5.29
CA ASP A 106 23.02 10.17 -5.63
C ASP A 106 22.47 8.97 -4.82
N ILE A 107 22.55 7.79 -5.43
CA ILE A 107 22.26 6.51 -4.79
C ILE A 107 23.35 5.53 -5.22
N VAL A 108 24.18 5.11 -4.28
CA VAL A 108 25.28 4.19 -4.52
C VAL A 108 25.02 2.87 -3.82
N GLU A 109 25.06 1.79 -4.55
CA GLU A 109 24.92 0.44 -4.04
C GLU A 109 26.18 -0.37 -4.29
N SER A 110 26.60 -1.14 -3.30
CA SER A 110 27.72 -2.07 -3.42
C SER A 110 27.47 -3.36 -2.66
N LEU A 111 28.11 -4.42 -3.08
CA LEU A 111 28.10 -5.71 -2.40
C LEU A 111 29.54 -6.18 -2.20
N ASP A 112 29.93 -6.37 -0.97
CA ASP A 112 31.17 -7.07 -0.63
C ASP A 112 30.89 -8.57 -0.59
N GLU A 113 31.42 -9.28 -1.57
CA GLU A 113 31.23 -10.72 -1.69
C GLU A 113 32.00 -11.52 -0.62
N ALA A 114 33.12 -11.00 -0.15
CA ALA A 114 33.93 -11.68 0.87
C ALA A 114 33.23 -11.73 2.21
N THR A 115 32.57 -10.62 2.60
CA THR A 115 31.83 -10.53 3.86
C THR A 115 30.33 -10.78 3.65
N MET A 116 29.85 -10.97 2.43
CA MET A 116 28.44 -11.06 2.08
C MET A 116 27.64 -9.91 2.70
N THR A 117 28.09 -8.69 2.49
CA THR A 117 27.50 -7.47 3.02
C THR A 117 27.11 -6.52 1.89
N ALA A 118 25.82 -6.21 1.79
CA ALA A 118 25.32 -5.18 0.91
C ALA A 118 25.34 -3.82 1.62
N THR A 119 25.72 -2.78 0.89
CA THR A 119 25.71 -1.39 1.37
C THR A 119 24.94 -0.54 0.38
N CYS A 120 24.06 0.31 0.87
CA CYS A 120 23.38 1.33 0.10
C CYS A 120 23.60 2.68 0.76
N THR A 121 24.09 3.66 0.00
CA THR A 121 24.27 5.05 0.44
C THR A 121 23.40 5.95 -0.43
N VAL A 122 22.59 6.75 0.23
CA VAL A 122 21.65 7.69 -0.41
C VAL A 122 22.02 9.10 0.00
N LYS A 123 22.21 9.97 -1.00
CA LYS A 123 22.54 11.38 -0.78
C LYS A 123 21.34 12.24 -1.15
N ARG A 124 20.82 12.96 -0.15
CA ARG A 124 19.77 13.96 -0.32
C ARG A 124 20.37 15.35 -0.23
N ARG A 125 19.91 16.27 -1.08
CA ARG A 125 20.35 17.66 -1.11
C ARG A 125 20.29 18.30 0.28
N SER A 126 21.34 18.98 0.65
CA SER A 126 21.50 19.69 1.95
C SER A 126 21.33 18.81 3.18
N ARG A 127 21.49 17.51 3.07
CA ARG A 127 21.48 16.56 4.20
C ARG A 127 22.71 15.65 4.19
N THR A 128 23.05 15.14 5.35
CA THR A 128 24.10 14.12 5.48
C THR A 128 23.69 12.85 4.76
N PRO A 129 24.56 12.23 3.95
CA PRO A 129 24.28 10.96 3.30
C PRO A 129 23.84 9.90 4.32
N LYS A 130 22.84 9.12 3.98
CA LYS A 130 22.38 7.97 4.77
C LYS A 130 22.94 6.69 4.17
N THR A 131 23.63 5.91 5.01
CA THR A 131 24.21 4.64 4.60
C THR A 131 23.62 3.52 5.45
N SER A 132 23.07 2.52 4.80
CA SER A 132 22.61 1.29 5.46
C SER A 132 23.37 0.10 4.92
N LYS A 133 23.70 -0.82 5.82
CA LYS A 133 24.37 -2.08 5.51
C LYS A 133 23.49 -3.23 5.97
N PHE A 134 23.51 -4.32 5.21
CA PHE A 134 22.84 -5.54 5.61
C PHE A 134 23.68 -6.74 5.17
N SER A 135 24.07 -7.54 6.13
CA SER A 135 24.96 -8.69 5.94
C SER A 135 24.22 -10.02 6.04
N MET A 136 24.88 -11.10 5.65
CA MET A 136 24.35 -12.45 5.87
C MET A 136 24.25 -12.79 7.36
N ALA A 137 25.09 -12.18 8.22
CA ALA A 137 24.97 -12.34 9.67
C ALA A 137 23.68 -11.68 10.19
N ASP A 138 23.33 -10.47 9.69
CA ASP A 138 22.07 -9.81 10.02
C ASP A 138 20.87 -10.63 9.53
N ALA A 139 20.97 -11.19 8.34
CA ALA A 139 19.91 -12.07 7.79
C ALA A 139 19.70 -13.33 8.65
N LYS A 140 20.77 -13.91 9.19
CA LYS A 140 20.69 -15.04 10.15
C LYS A 140 20.02 -14.61 11.45
N THR A 141 20.44 -13.50 12.03
CA THR A 141 19.85 -12.95 13.25
C THR A 141 18.35 -12.64 13.08
N ALA A 142 17.97 -12.13 11.91
CA ALA A 142 16.57 -11.87 11.57
C ALA A 142 15.77 -13.13 11.17
N GLY A 143 16.36 -14.31 11.20
CA GLY A 143 15.69 -15.56 10.81
C GLY A 143 15.33 -15.67 9.31
N LEU A 144 16.03 -14.90 8.47
CA LEU A 144 15.80 -14.83 7.02
C LEU A 144 16.69 -15.78 6.24
N ALA A 145 17.93 -15.97 6.70
CA ALA A 145 18.86 -16.89 6.06
C ALA A 145 18.34 -18.31 6.14
N GLY A 146 18.28 -18.99 5.00
CA GLY A 146 17.76 -20.34 4.90
C GLY A 146 16.26 -20.48 4.69
N LYS A 147 15.48 -19.37 4.69
CA LYS A 147 14.09 -19.41 4.22
C LYS A 147 14.05 -19.90 2.78
N GLN A 148 13.13 -20.82 2.48
CA GLN A 148 12.91 -21.25 1.10
C GLN A 148 12.44 -20.06 0.24
N GLY A 149 12.86 -20.07 -1.03
CA GLY A 149 12.51 -19.00 -1.97
C GLY A 149 13.67 -18.02 -2.22
N PRO A 150 13.40 -16.71 -2.34
CA PRO A 150 14.42 -15.73 -2.77
C PRO A 150 15.68 -15.68 -1.89
N TRP A 151 15.55 -15.92 -0.58
CA TRP A 151 16.70 -15.93 0.34
C TRP A 151 17.67 -17.08 0.10
N SER A 152 17.17 -18.23 -0.34
CA SER A 152 18.02 -19.38 -0.71
C SER A 152 18.52 -19.32 -2.16
N GLN A 153 17.69 -18.75 -3.06
CA GLN A 153 18.00 -18.74 -4.50
C GLN A 153 18.88 -17.54 -4.89
N TYR A 154 18.61 -16.36 -4.32
CA TYR A 154 19.27 -15.10 -4.68
C TYR A 154 19.69 -14.29 -3.43
N PRO A 155 20.50 -14.87 -2.52
CA PRO A 155 20.83 -14.22 -1.25
C PRO A 155 21.49 -12.85 -1.43
N LYS A 156 22.41 -12.69 -2.39
CA LYS A 156 23.05 -11.42 -2.68
C LYS A 156 22.03 -10.33 -3.03
N ARG A 157 21.03 -10.67 -3.85
CA ARG A 157 19.96 -9.72 -4.23
C ARG A 157 19.08 -9.36 -3.02
N MET A 158 18.77 -10.31 -2.16
CA MET A 158 17.98 -10.06 -0.96
C MET A 158 18.71 -9.15 0.04
N LEU A 159 20.02 -9.34 0.21
CA LEU A 159 20.84 -8.43 1.01
C LEU A 159 20.80 -7.01 0.45
N GLN A 160 20.95 -6.85 -0.87
CA GLN A 160 20.88 -5.56 -1.55
C GLN A 160 19.51 -4.90 -1.35
N MET A 161 18.40 -5.64 -1.52
CA MET A 161 17.05 -5.12 -1.32
C MET A 161 16.85 -4.63 0.12
N ARG A 162 17.39 -5.31 1.12
CA ARG A 162 17.32 -4.90 2.53
C ARG A 162 18.11 -3.62 2.80
N ALA A 163 19.37 -3.57 2.41
CA ALA A 163 20.21 -2.38 2.56
C ALA A 163 19.59 -1.16 1.86
N ARG A 164 19.09 -1.36 0.63
CA ARG A 164 18.36 -0.36 -0.16
C ARG A 164 17.13 0.16 0.57
N GLY A 165 16.23 -0.72 0.99
CA GLY A 165 14.98 -0.36 1.63
C GLY A 165 15.20 0.51 2.88
N PHE A 166 16.17 0.17 3.71
CA PHE A 166 16.51 0.96 4.89
C PHE A 166 17.09 2.33 4.52
N ALA A 167 18.11 2.37 3.64
CA ALA A 167 18.75 3.63 3.25
C ALA A 167 17.77 4.62 2.59
N LEU A 168 16.90 4.14 1.71
CA LEU A 168 15.92 4.97 1.00
C LEU A 168 14.88 5.54 1.98
N ARG A 169 14.36 4.75 2.91
CA ARG A 169 13.38 5.21 3.91
C ARG A 169 13.99 6.21 4.89
N ASP A 170 15.26 6.00 5.29
CA ASP A 170 15.95 6.91 6.19
C ASP A 170 16.28 8.27 5.54
N ALA A 171 16.52 8.27 4.22
CA ALA A 171 16.85 9.47 3.47
C ALA A 171 15.61 10.24 2.96
N PHE A 172 14.56 9.51 2.56
CA PHE A 172 13.35 10.03 1.91
C PHE A 172 12.07 9.49 2.55
N PRO A 173 11.83 9.70 3.85
CA PRO A 173 10.62 9.23 4.51
C PRO A 173 9.36 9.91 3.96
N ASP A 174 9.48 11.15 3.51
CA ASP A 174 8.43 11.95 2.90
C ASP A 174 8.01 11.42 1.51
N ALA A 175 8.97 11.04 0.67
CA ALA A 175 8.68 10.50 -0.66
C ALA A 175 8.07 9.09 -0.61
N LEU A 176 8.43 8.31 0.39
CA LEU A 176 7.99 6.92 0.52
C LEU A 176 6.77 6.74 1.44
N SER A 177 6.40 7.77 2.22
CA SER A 177 5.17 7.78 3.04
C SER A 177 4.94 6.49 3.87
N GLY A 178 6.04 5.90 4.38
CA GLY A 178 5.98 4.67 5.18
C GLY A 178 5.76 3.37 4.40
N ILE A 179 5.71 3.41 3.07
CA ILE A 179 5.61 2.17 2.28
C ILE A 179 6.90 1.34 2.41
N VAL A 180 6.75 0.04 2.55
CA VAL A 180 7.86 -0.92 2.63
C VAL A 180 8.09 -1.61 1.30
N SER A 181 9.26 -2.23 1.12
CA SER A 181 9.48 -3.04 -0.08
C SER A 181 8.71 -4.37 -0.01
N VAL A 182 8.30 -4.90 -1.17
CA VAL A 182 7.65 -6.21 -1.28
C VAL A 182 8.54 -7.30 -0.70
N GLU A 183 9.84 -7.21 -0.91
CA GLU A 183 10.83 -8.14 -0.40
C GLU A 183 10.86 -8.13 1.13
N GLU A 184 10.70 -6.96 1.73
CA GLU A 184 10.62 -6.82 3.18
C GLU A 184 9.26 -7.25 3.73
N ALA A 185 8.18 -6.86 3.08
CA ALA A 185 6.83 -7.22 3.49
C ALA A 185 6.57 -8.74 3.52
N ARG A 186 7.21 -9.49 2.61
CA ARG A 186 7.17 -10.95 2.58
C ARG A 186 7.91 -11.61 3.74
N ASP A 187 8.85 -10.91 4.32
CA ASP A 187 9.65 -11.44 5.43
C ASP A 187 8.98 -11.23 6.79
N TYR A 188 8.01 -10.32 6.89
CA TYR A 188 7.23 -10.20 8.11
C TYR A 188 6.42 -11.49 8.31
N ASN A 189 6.66 -12.16 9.43
CA ASN A 189 5.78 -13.22 9.86
C ASN A 189 4.40 -12.58 10.11
N VAL A 190 3.37 -13.15 9.52
CA VAL A 190 1.99 -12.85 9.92
C VAL A 190 1.91 -13.27 11.39
N VAL A 191 1.98 -12.32 12.31
CA VAL A 191 1.52 -12.57 13.67
C VAL A 191 0.02 -12.74 13.48
N ASP A 192 -0.49 -13.94 13.78
CA ASP A 192 -1.88 -14.33 13.61
C ASP A 192 -2.83 -13.33 14.30
N GLY A 193 -3.12 -12.23 13.62
CA GLY A 193 -4.38 -11.55 13.76
C GLY A 193 -5.29 -12.25 12.76
N GLU A 194 -6.31 -12.91 13.20
CA GLU A 194 -7.36 -13.44 12.35
C GLU A 194 -7.82 -12.35 11.39
N PHE A 195 -7.22 -12.32 10.20
CA PHE A 195 -7.86 -11.66 9.08
C PHE A 195 -9.06 -12.54 8.74
N VAL A 196 -10.22 -12.11 9.20
CA VAL A 196 -11.48 -12.61 8.66
C VAL A 196 -11.38 -12.36 7.17
N GLU A 197 -11.09 -13.43 6.43
CA GLU A 197 -11.18 -13.43 4.98
C GLU A 197 -12.64 -13.11 4.67
N ASN A 198 -12.94 -11.84 4.41
CA ASN A 198 -14.21 -11.46 3.86
C ASN A 198 -14.24 -12.08 2.46
N LYS A 199 -14.64 -13.36 2.39
CA LYS A 199 -15.11 -13.97 1.17
C LYS A 199 -16.32 -13.17 0.74
N LEU A 200 -16.09 -12.16 -0.10
CA LEU A 200 -17.14 -11.61 -0.93
C LEU A 200 -17.57 -12.76 -1.84
N GLU A 201 -18.73 -13.33 -1.56
CA GLU A 201 -19.35 -14.33 -2.44
C GLU A 201 -19.44 -13.72 -3.84
N PRO A 202 -19.06 -14.48 -4.89
CA PRO A 202 -19.13 -13.99 -6.25
C PRO A 202 -20.61 -13.72 -6.59
N GLY A 203 -21.03 -12.46 -6.58
CA GLY A 203 -22.38 -12.08 -6.96
C GLY A 203 -23.02 -10.92 -6.18
N ASP A 204 -22.51 -10.53 -5.04
CA ASP A 204 -23.06 -9.38 -4.31
C ASP A 204 -22.37 -8.07 -4.72
N HIS A 205 -22.85 -7.46 -5.78
CA HIS A 205 -22.44 -6.14 -6.27
C HIS A 205 -23.23 -4.99 -5.62
N SER A 206 -23.97 -5.25 -4.54
CA SER A 206 -24.65 -4.20 -3.79
C SER A 206 -23.65 -3.42 -2.95
N PHE A 207 -23.04 -2.38 -3.52
CA PHE A 207 -22.48 -1.27 -2.75
C PHE A 207 -23.65 -0.55 -2.05
N GLY A 208 -24.18 -1.18 -1.01
CA GLY A 208 -25.13 -0.56 -0.10
C GLY A 208 -24.41 0.44 0.80
N PHE A 209 -24.21 1.66 0.29
CA PHE A 209 -23.94 2.78 1.17
C PHE A 209 -25.23 3.09 1.91
N THR A 210 -25.44 2.50 3.09
CA THR A 210 -26.45 2.95 4.03
C THR A 210 -25.92 4.19 4.73
N PRO A 211 -26.50 5.39 4.50
CA PRO A 211 -26.10 6.56 5.26
C PRO A 211 -26.46 6.31 6.73
N ARG A 212 -25.47 6.38 7.60
CA ARG A 212 -25.63 6.23 9.05
C ARG A 212 -26.49 7.40 9.50
N THR A 213 -27.77 7.14 9.81
CA THR A 213 -28.66 8.11 10.41
C THR A 213 -28.07 8.48 11.77
N ALA A 214 -27.77 9.76 11.96
CA ALA A 214 -27.30 10.32 13.21
C ALA A 214 -28.42 10.24 14.25
N SER A 215 -28.48 9.18 15.04
CA SER A 215 -29.24 9.07 16.29
C SER A 215 -28.81 7.80 17.02
N GLN A 216 -27.61 7.81 17.58
CA GLN A 216 -27.31 7.00 18.75
C GLN A 216 -26.48 7.88 19.70
N THR A 217 -27.12 8.33 20.73
CA THR A 217 -26.56 8.99 21.91
C THR A 217 -25.43 8.10 22.44
N VAL A 218 -24.21 8.59 22.40
CA VAL A 218 -23.05 7.92 23.01
C VAL A 218 -23.19 8.14 24.52
N GLU A 219 -23.61 7.13 25.28
CA GLU A 219 -23.39 7.09 26.71
C GLU A 219 -21.88 7.03 26.99
N SER A 220 -21.40 8.08 27.63
CA SER A 220 -20.01 8.15 28.09
C SER A 220 -19.80 7.13 29.22
N PRO A 221 -18.73 6.32 29.17
CA PRO A 221 -18.39 5.46 30.30
C PRO A 221 -17.98 6.31 31.50
N THR A 222 -18.74 6.21 32.60
CA THR A 222 -18.42 6.80 33.90
C THR A 222 -17.10 6.25 34.41
N ALA A 223 -16.14 7.11 34.66
CA ALA A 223 -14.86 6.75 35.28
C ALA A 223 -15.10 6.21 36.72
N PRO A 224 -14.35 5.17 37.14
CA PRO A 224 -14.46 4.68 38.51
C PRO A 224 -13.88 5.71 39.50
N VAL A 225 -14.69 6.02 40.51
CA VAL A 225 -14.32 6.86 41.63
C VAL A 225 -13.16 6.23 42.41
N ALA A 226 -12.04 6.95 42.54
CA ALA A 226 -10.93 6.56 43.35
C ALA A 226 -11.32 6.55 44.83
N THR A 227 -11.26 5.39 45.46
CA THR A 227 -11.38 5.21 46.89
C THR A 227 -10.15 5.76 47.60
N GLU A 228 -10.35 6.77 48.37
CA GLU A 228 -9.38 7.44 49.23
C GLU A 228 -8.87 6.49 50.32
N LYS A 229 -7.56 6.35 50.41
CA LYS A 229 -6.85 5.49 51.37
C LYS A 229 -6.64 6.31 52.66
N PRO A 230 -7.03 5.84 53.84
CA PRO A 230 -6.85 6.61 55.08
C PRO A 230 -5.37 6.72 55.48
N ALA A 231 -4.99 7.89 55.96
CA ALA A 231 -3.67 8.24 56.44
C ALA A 231 -3.28 7.48 57.72
N PRO A 232 -1.98 7.16 57.92
CA PRO A 232 -1.52 6.50 59.12
C PRO A 232 -1.46 7.47 60.33
N GLN A 233 -2.09 7.05 61.42
CA GLN A 233 -2.03 7.73 62.73
C GLN A 233 -0.62 7.62 63.28
N LYS A 234 -0.07 8.77 63.71
CA LYS A 234 1.12 8.85 64.54
C LYS A 234 0.81 8.39 65.98
N GLN A 235 1.42 7.36 66.45
CA GLN A 235 1.54 7.06 67.87
C GLN A 235 2.69 7.83 68.49
N THR A 236 2.38 8.65 69.47
CA THR A 236 3.30 9.25 70.42
C THR A 236 3.43 8.33 71.63
N ALA A 237 4.61 7.98 71.98
CA ALA A 237 5.14 7.80 73.33
C ALA A 237 6.67 7.86 73.32
#